data_6e6754a6e8e3add646a9593565897f9b
#
_entry.id   6e6754a6e8e3add646a9593565897f9b
#
_cell.length_a   1.000
_cell.length_b   1.000
_cell.length_c   1.000
_cell.angle_alpha   90.00
_cell.angle_beta   90.00
_cell.angle_gamma   90.00
#
_symmetry.space_group_name_H-M   'P 1'
#
loop_
_entity.id
_entity.type
_entity.pdbx_description
1 polymer ?
#
loop_
_entity_poly.entity_id
_entity_poly.type
_entity_poly.pdbx_seq_one_letter_code
_entity_poly.pdbx_strand_id
1 'polypeptide(L)'
;MLTTLLALLPLHAPAPIPTMGDGDLPEKSAAALEETRQRALALDALRTELPSGLSGADEVRAMVRRAAAAAVALPKGSTIADELREAGREALRTAAAQPRAAALLMKMVTRGAALDLAFEPIMEAPLPSGFPYPAPAGEIRVVEYPQYRMARAGMGIGRSNGAFFTLFRHISDRDIAMTAPVEMTMDMVKGRAIDMGFMYRTPDMGAAGEAGRVMVEDIEPMTVVTVGVRGRVEGTATDEALSELEAWLAARPDWEAAGNPRLMGYNGPSVPRRRQFSEVQIPVRQVAR
;
A
#
# COMPACT_ATOMS: atom_id res chain seq x y z
N MET A 1 -20.96 37.27 -45.16
CA MET A 1 -21.02 37.38 -43.68
C MET A 1 -21.77 36.19 -43.16
N LEU A 2 -21.05 35.13 -42.76
CA LEU A 2 -21.63 33.95 -42.07
C LEU A 2 -21.07 33.96 -40.66
N THR A 3 -21.89 34.28 -39.71
CA THR A 3 -21.55 34.25 -38.28
C THR A 3 -21.83 32.86 -37.76
N THR A 4 -20.77 32.07 -37.52
CA THR A 4 -20.87 30.73 -36.93
C THR A 4 -21.06 30.87 -35.41
N LEU A 5 -22.24 30.52 -34.92
CA LEU A 5 -22.57 30.45 -33.49
C LEU A 5 -21.97 29.16 -32.90
N LEU A 6 -20.88 29.30 -32.14
CA LEU A 6 -20.29 28.21 -31.40
C LEU A 6 -21.09 28.01 -30.10
N ALA A 7 -21.95 27.03 -30.06
CA ALA A 7 -22.67 26.66 -28.85
C ALA A 7 -21.70 26.03 -27.84
N LEU A 8 -21.42 26.74 -26.76
CA LEU A 8 -20.74 26.24 -25.57
C LEU A 8 -21.64 25.21 -24.88
N LEU A 9 -21.34 23.94 -25.02
CA LEU A 9 -21.90 22.88 -24.19
C LEU A 9 -21.40 23.08 -22.75
N PRO A 10 -22.27 23.08 -21.74
CA PRO A 10 -21.82 23.14 -20.34
C PRO A 10 -21.01 21.89 -20.02
N LEU A 11 -19.74 22.07 -19.61
CA LEU A 11 -18.96 21.04 -18.96
C LEU A 11 -19.70 20.66 -17.66
N HIS A 12 -20.37 19.50 -17.69
CA HIS A 12 -20.88 18.92 -16.47
C HIS A 12 -19.70 18.65 -15.55
N ALA A 13 -19.61 19.36 -14.44
CA ALA A 13 -18.72 19.01 -13.35
C ALA A 13 -19.01 17.56 -12.92
N PRO A 14 -17.99 16.71 -12.74
CA PRO A 14 -18.23 15.38 -12.22
C PRO A 14 -18.97 15.48 -10.88
N ALA A 15 -19.99 14.64 -10.72
CA ALA A 15 -20.73 14.55 -9.46
C ALA A 15 -19.73 14.35 -8.30
N PRO A 16 -19.95 15.02 -7.16
CA PRO A 16 -19.08 14.84 -6.00
C PRO A 16 -19.08 13.36 -5.60
N ILE A 17 -17.89 12.80 -5.39
CA ILE A 17 -17.73 11.46 -4.82
C ILE A 17 -18.46 11.49 -3.48
N PRO A 18 -19.40 10.57 -3.21
CA PRO A 18 -20.11 10.56 -1.95
C PRO A 18 -19.09 10.42 -0.81
N THR A 19 -19.07 11.41 0.07
CA THR A 19 -18.27 11.35 1.31
C THR A 19 -18.88 10.30 2.22
N MET A 20 -18.05 9.38 2.71
CA MET A 20 -18.45 8.39 3.72
C MET A 20 -19.06 9.08 4.94
N GLY A 21 -20.21 8.58 5.41
CA GLY A 21 -20.67 8.86 6.76
C GLY A 21 -19.77 8.16 7.79
N ASP A 22 -19.54 8.80 8.93
CA ASP A 22 -18.68 8.30 10.03
C ASP A 22 -19.04 6.89 10.55
N GLY A 23 -20.16 6.30 10.12
CA GLY A 23 -20.63 4.98 10.55
C GLY A 23 -20.15 3.79 9.69
N ASP A 24 -19.47 4.01 8.56
CA ASP A 24 -19.11 2.94 7.60
C ASP A 24 -17.66 2.43 7.70
N LEU A 25 -16.85 2.99 8.58
CA LEU A 25 -15.49 2.50 8.81
C LEU A 25 -15.52 1.23 9.65
N PRO A 26 -14.81 0.17 9.25
CA PRO A 26 -14.70 -1.02 10.07
C PRO A 26 -14.05 -0.65 11.41
N GLU A 27 -14.70 -1.04 12.51
CA GLU A 27 -14.14 -0.86 13.85
C GLU A 27 -12.81 -1.58 13.97
N LYS A 28 -11.76 -0.86 14.36
CA LYS A 28 -10.42 -1.48 14.53
C LYS A 28 -10.51 -2.55 15.60
N SER A 29 -10.05 -3.75 15.29
CA SER A 29 -9.96 -4.84 16.27
C SER A 29 -9.03 -4.45 17.44
N ALA A 30 -9.18 -5.11 18.59
CA ALA A 30 -8.29 -4.89 19.75
C ALA A 30 -6.80 -5.06 19.38
N ALA A 31 -6.49 -6.02 18.50
CA ALA A 31 -5.14 -6.23 17.99
C ALA A 31 -4.63 -5.04 17.15
N ALA A 32 -5.48 -4.48 16.30
CA ALA A 32 -5.13 -3.30 15.50
C ALA A 32 -4.96 -2.02 16.35
N LEU A 33 -5.72 -1.91 17.45
CA LEU A 33 -5.53 -0.82 18.42
C LEU A 33 -4.21 -0.95 19.17
N GLU A 34 -3.86 -2.16 19.59
CA GLU A 34 -2.57 -2.42 20.26
C GLU A 34 -1.40 -2.18 19.30
N GLU A 35 -1.48 -2.61 18.05
CA GLU A 35 -0.47 -2.30 17.04
C GLU A 35 -0.32 -0.78 16.84
N THR A 36 -1.43 -0.03 16.76
CA THR A 36 -1.40 1.44 16.65
C THR A 36 -0.65 2.06 17.83
N ARG A 37 -0.89 1.57 19.05
CA ARG A 37 -0.18 2.02 20.25
C ARG A 37 1.30 1.71 20.19
N GLN A 38 1.68 0.50 19.80
CA GLN A 38 3.08 0.07 19.67
C GLN A 38 3.82 0.92 18.62
N ARG A 39 3.20 1.23 17.50
CA ARG A 39 3.74 2.13 16.47
C ARG A 39 3.95 3.55 17.01
N ALA A 40 3.01 4.07 17.80
CA ALA A 40 3.16 5.38 18.45
C ALA A 40 4.35 5.40 19.43
N LEU A 41 4.50 4.37 20.25
CA LEU A 41 5.65 4.24 21.17
C LEU A 41 6.99 4.14 20.42
N ALA A 42 7.04 3.41 19.32
CA ALA A 42 8.22 3.32 18.47
C ALA A 42 8.58 4.69 17.84
N LEU A 43 7.57 5.41 17.36
CA LEU A 43 7.74 6.75 16.81
C LEU A 43 8.29 7.74 17.86
N ASP A 44 7.76 7.71 19.07
CA ASP A 44 8.25 8.55 20.17
C ASP A 44 9.70 8.22 20.53
N ALA A 45 10.06 6.93 20.53
CA ALA A 45 11.45 6.51 20.73
C ALA A 45 12.38 7.07 19.64
N LEU A 46 11.96 7.05 18.35
CA LEU A 46 12.76 7.64 17.26
C LEU A 46 12.86 9.17 17.32
N ARG A 47 11.91 9.85 17.94
CA ARG A 47 11.90 11.31 18.13
C ARG A 47 12.70 11.79 19.34
N THR A 48 13.11 10.89 20.22
CA THR A 48 13.93 11.24 21.39
C THR A 48 15.21 11.92 20.93
N GLU A 49 15.53 13.08 21.53
CA GLU A 49 16.74 13.83 21.22
C GLU A 49 17.99 13.04 21.62
N LEU A 50 19.02 13.13 20.79
CA LEU A 50 20.32 12.57 21.13
C LEU A 50 21.06 13.54 22.11
N PRO A 51 21.86 12.99 23.02
CA PRO A 51 22.70 13.84 23.88
C PRO A 51 23.57 14.79 23.05
N SER A 52 23.69 16.02 23.48
CA SER A 52 24.53 17.02 22.82
C SER A 52 26.01 16.68 22.95
N GLY A 53 26.81 17.16 21.98
CA GLY A 53 28.29 17.02 22.04
C GLY A 53 28.83 15.67 21.62
N LEU A 54 27.95 14.70 21.20
CA LEU A 54 28.41 13.43 20.66
C LEU A 54 28.98 13.62 19.24
N SER A 55 30.03 12.87 18.93
CA SER A 55 30.62 12.83 17.59
C SER A 55 31.21 11.46 17.26
N GLY A 56 31.41 11.21 15.96
CA GLY A 56 32.04 9.98 15.47
C GLY A 56 31.28 8.73 15.91
N ALA A 57 32.02 7.74 16.44
CA ALA A 57 31.41 6.46 16.81
C ALA A 57 30.46 6.56 18.02
N ASP A 58 30.61 7.56 18.89
CA ASP A 58 29.67 7.74 20.02
C ASP A 58 28.31 8.24 19.56
N GLU A 59 28.26 9.15 18.58
CA GLU A 59 27.03 9.59 17.94
C GLU A 59 26.32 8.41 17.30
N VAL A 60 27.06 7.58 16.54
CA VAL A 60 26.47 6.37 15.91
C VAL A 60 25.90 5.41 16.96
N ARG A 61 26.65 5.14 18.05
CA ARG A 61 26.16 4.29 19.15
C ARG A 61 24.87 4.83 19.78
N ALA A 62 24.75 6.13 19.94
CA ALA A 62 23.54 6.76 20.48
C ALA A 62 22.35 6.62 19.50
N MET A 63 22.58 6.81 18.19
CA MET A 63 21.55 6.59 17.18
C MET A 63 21.08 5.13 17.14
N VAL A 64 21.99 4.17 17.22
CA VAL A 64 21.65 2.75 17.24
C VAL A 64 20.85 2.38 18.49
N ARG A 65 21.21 2.90 19.68
CA ARG A 65 20.41 2.67 20.90
C ARG A 65 18.98 3.21 20.75
N ARG A 66 18.81 4.39 20.16
CA ARG A 66 17.49 4.99 19.87
C ARG A 66 16.69 4.13 18.91
N ALA A 67 17.30 3.67 17.82
CA ALA A 67 16.67 2.79 16.84
C ALA A 67 16.29 1.43 17.46
N ALA A 68 17.15 0.86 18.32
CA ALA A 68 16.87 -0.37 19.04
C ALA A 68 15.68 -0.24 20.00
N ALA A 69 15.55 0.89 20.70
CA ALA A 69 14.40 1.17 21.57
C ALA A 69 13.09 1.21 20.76
N ALA A 70 13.10 1.85 19.59
CA ALA A 70 11.95 1.84 18.69
C ALA A 70 11.61 0.43 18.18
N ALA A 71 12.62 -0.35 17.78
CA ALA A 71 12.44 -1.73 17.30
C ALA A 71 11.89 -2.70 18.37
N VAL A 72 12.15 -2.42 19.66
CA VAL A 72 11.59 -3.19 20.79
C VAL A 72 10.11 -2.86 21.03
N ALA A 73 9.71 -1.63 20.77
CA ALA A 73 8.31 -1.20 20.94
C ALA A 73 7.37 -1.78 19.88
N LEU A 74 7.88 -2.19 18.72
CA LEU A 74 7.08 -2.70 17.59
C LEU A 74 6.68 -4.16 17.79
N PRO A 75 5.60 -4.62 17.11
CA PRO A 75 5.15 -6.00 17.15
C PRO A 75 6.24 -6.99 16.70
N LYS A 76 6.17 -8.22 17.20
CA LYS A 76 7.03 -9.29 16.69
C LYS A 76 6.76 -9.51 15.19
N GLY A 77 7.82 -9.57 14.40
CA GLY A 77 7.75 -9.73 12.94
C GLY A 77 7.50 -8.43 12.18
N SER A 78 7.60 -7.27 12.85
CA SER A 78 7.56 -5.97 12.18
C SER A 78 8.76 -5.80 11.25
N THR A 79 8.50 -5.50 9.98
CA THR A 79 9.50 -5.20 8.95
C THR A 79 10.34 -4.00 9.35
N ILE A 80 9.70 -2.91 9.82
CA ILE A 80 10.39 -1.70 10.31
C ILE A 80 11.34 -2.04 11.47
N ALA A 81 10.93 -2.92 12.38
CA ALA A 81 11.81 -3.33 13.50
C ALA A 81 13.04 -4.08 13.01
N ASP A 82 12.89 -4.93 12.00
CA ASP A 82 13.99 -5.71 11.43
C ASP A 82 14.96 -4.82 10.65
N GLU A 83 14.45 -3.86 9.88
CA GLU A 83 15.26 -2.84 9.19
C GLU A 83 16.07 -1.99 10.17
N LEU A 84 15.44 -1.50 11.24
CA LEU A 84 16.13 -0.72 12.28
C LEU A 84 17.25 -1.53 12.96
N ARG A 85 17.04 -2.82 13.22
CA ARG A 85 18.04 -3.73 13.80
C ARG A 85 19.19 -4.00 12.81
N GLU A 86 18.88 -4.25 11.54
CA GLU A 86 19.90 -4.51 10.50
C GLU A 86 20.77 -3.28 10.26
N ALA A 87 20.15 -2.12 10.06
CA ALA A 87 20.88 -0.85 9.93
C ALA A 87 21.76 -0.56 11.16
N GLY A 88 21.26 -0.87 12.36
CA GLY A 88 22.01 -0.73 13.60
C GLY A 88 23.25 -1.63 13.65
N ARG A 89 23.12 -2.90 13.24
CA ARG A 89 24.26 -3.85 13.15
C ARG A 89 25.30 -3.37 12.14
N GLU A 90 24.87 -2.93 10.96
CA GLU A 90 25.77 -2.41 9.92
C GLU A 90 26.48 -1.14 10.38
N ALA A 91 25.74 -0.19 10.95
CA ALA A 91 26.31 1.05 11.46
C ALA A 91 27.39 0.80 12.55
N LEU A 92 27.17 -0.15 13.47
CA LEU A 92 28.16 -0.49 14.49
C LEU A 92 29.41 -1.16 13.90
N ARG A 93 29.26 -1.99 12.86
CA ARG A 93 30.41 -2.63 12.18
C ARG A 93 31.32 -1.60 11.51
N THR A 94 30.72 -0.54 10.95
CA THR A 94 31.44 0.46 10.15
C THR A 94 31.85 1.72 10.95
N ALA A 95 31.26 1.94 12.12
CA ALA A 95 31.42 3.18 12.92
C ALA A 95 32.86 3.56 13.25
N ALA A 96 33.74 2.58 13.50
CA ALA A 96 35.13 2.85 13.85
C ALA A 96 35.93 3.39 12.66
N ALA A 97 35.72 2.84 11.46
CA ALA A 97 36.44 3.21 10.25
C ALA A 97 35.77 4.37 9.48
N GLN A 98 34.43 4.40 9.46
CA GLN A 98 33.65 5.34 8.65
C GLN A 98 32.46 5.91 9.46
N PRO A 99 32.70 6.68 10.54
CA PRO A 99 31.61 7.12 11.42
C PRO A 99 30.59 8.03 10.72
N ARG A 100 31.01 8.83 9.74
CA ARG A 100 30.10 9.68 8.96
C ARG A 100 29.15 8.88 8.10
N ALA A 101 29.63 7.82 7.43
CA ALA A 101 28.80 6.94 6.60
C ALA A 101 27.80 6.16 7.48
N ALA A 102 28.25 5.62 8.61
CA ALA A 102 27.40 4.95 9.58
C ALA A 102 26.31 5.87 10.15
N ALA A 103 26.64 7.11 10.47
CA ALA A 103 25.66 8.10 10.93
C ALA A 103 24.64 8.46 9.84
N LEU A 104 25.08 8.59 8.58
CA LEU A 104 24.18 8.84 7.45
C LEU A 104 23.20 7.69 7.23
N LEU A 105 23.67 6.44 7.26
CA LEU A 105 22.83 5.25 7.20
C LEU A 105 21.74 5.29 8.28
N MET A 106 22.13 5.52 9.54
CA MET A 106 21.19 5.60 10.65
C MET A 106 20.18 6.75 10.49
N LYS A 107 20.61 7.92 9.99
CA LYS A 107 19.71 9.05 9.72
C LYS A 107 18.68 8.71 8.65
N MET A 108 19.09 8.05 7.57
CA MET A 108 18.20 7.67 6.47
C MET A 108 17.16 6.65 6.94
N VAL A 109 17.58 5.55 7.56
CA VAL A 109 16.68 4.48 8.00
C VAL A 109 15.73 4.96 9.09
N THR A 110 16.23 5.64 10.13
CA THR A 110 15.37 6.15 11.20
C THR A 110 14.37 7.21 10.72
N ARG A 111 14.75 8.02 9.72
CA ARG A 111 13.83 8.98 9.09
C ARG A 111 12.74 8.27 8.29
N GLY A 112 13.09 7.26 7.48
CA GLY A 112 12.15 6.42 6.75
C GLY A 112 11.14 5.78 7.69
N ALA A 113 11.63 5.05 8.68
CA ALA A 113 10.83 4.41 9.71
C ALA A 113 9.88 5.39 10.44
N ALA A 114 10.38 6.59 10.82
CA ALA A 114 9.53 7.58 11.46
C ALA A 114 8.40 8.12 10.57
N LEU A 115 8.65 8.23 9.26
CA LEU A 115 7.61 8.63 8.30
C LEU A 115 6.56 7.54 8.12
N ASP A 116 6.96 6.26 8.10
CA ASP A 116 6.03 5.13 7.98
C ASP A 116 5.21 4.95 9.25
N LEU A 117 5.85 5.04 10.42
CA LEU A 117 5.17 4.95 11.71
C LEU A 117 4.16 6.09 11.96
N ALA A 118 4.44 7.29 11.44
CA ALA A 118 3.57 8.45 11.55
C ALA A 118 2.46 8.49 10.49
N PHE A 119 2.47 7.55 9.53
CA PHE A 119 1.53 7.59 8.42
C PHE A 119 0.21 6.93 8.79
N GLU A 120 -0.88 7.64 8.57
CA GLU A 120 -2.24 7.12 8.69
C GLU A 120 -2.92 7.17 7.32
N PRO A 121 -3.35 6.02 6.77
CA PRO A 121 -4.09 5.97 5.51
C PRO A 121 -5.40 6.75 5.59
N ILE A 122 -5.69 7.51 4.53
CA ILE A 122 -7.00 8.12 4.33
C ILE A 122 -7.84 7.11 3.55
N MET A 123 -8.98 6.70 4.10
CA MET A 123 -9.93 5.82 3.40
C MET A 123 -11.01 6.69 2.75
N GLU A 124 -11.02 6.78 1.41
CA GLU A 124 -12.02 7.58 0.66
C GLU A 124 -13.27 6.79 0.29
N ALA A 125 -13.20 5.46 0.35
CA ALA A 125 -14.32 4.57 0.08
C ALA A 125 -14.26 3.34 0.99
N PRO A 126 -15.40 2.67 1.25
CA PRO A 126 -15.42 1.48 2.08
C PRO A 126 -14.67 0.32 1.43
N LEU A 127 -14.14 -0.57 2.26
CA LEU A 127 -13.60 -1.85 1.80
C LEU A 127 -14.75 -2.78 1.37
N PRO A 128 -14.53 -3.70 0.41
CA PRO A 128 -15.43 -4.81 0.20
C PRO A 128 -15.64 -5.63 1.47
N SER A 129 -16.79 -6.28 1.58
CA SER A 129 -17.16 -7.06 2.75
C SER A 129 -16.17 -8.18 3.03
N GLY A 130 -15.70 -8.28 4.27
CA GLY A 130 -14.74 -9.30 4.70
C GLY A 130 -13.29 -9.06 4.28
N PHE A 131 -12.98 -7.96 3.59
CA PHE A 131 -11.59 -7.64 3.24
C PHE A 131 -10.76 -7.34 4.50
N PRO A 132 -9.50 -7.78 4.52
CA PRO A 132 -8.59 -7.39 5.58
C PRO A 132 -8.35 -5.88 5.55
N TYR A 133 -8.09 -5.30 6.71
CA TYR A 133 -7.60 -3.92 6.77
C TYR A 133 -6.20 -3.87 6.15
N PRO A 134 -5.87 -2.81 5.38
CA PRO A 134 -4.58 -2.73 4.70
C PRO A 134 -3.39 -2.82 5.66
N ALA A 135 -2.29 -3.43 5.20
CA ALA A 135 -1.05 -3.47 5.95
C ALA A 135 -0.57 -2.05 6.28
N PRO A 136 -0.09 -1.78 7.49
CA PRO A 136 0.47 -0.47 7.81
C PRO A 136 1.65 -0.12 6.88
N ALA A 137 1.85 1.17 6.62
CA ALA A 137 2.97 1.62 5.80
C ALA A 137 4.31 1.07 6.34
N GLY A 138 5.15 0.54 5.44
CA GLY A 138 6.44 -0.07 5.75
C GLY A 138 6.37 -1.46 6.36
N GLU A 139 5.19 -2.09 6.46
CA GLU A 139 5.06 -3.43 7.03
C GLU A 139 4.67 -4.46 5.98
N ILE A 140 5.35 -5.60 6.00
CA ILE A 140 4.99 -6.78 5.22
C ILE A 140 4.05 -7.66 6.04
N ARG A 141 2.94 -8.09 5.43
CA ARG A 141 1.93 -8.97 6.03
C ARG A 141 1.56 -10.10 5.08
N VAL A 142 1.22 -11.24 5.65
CA VAL A 142 0.47 -12.28 4.94
C VAL A 142 -0.97 -12.13 5.36
N VAL A 143 -1.86 -11.94 4.39
CA VAL A 143 -3.29 -11.72 4.62
C VAL A 143 -4.13 -12.60 3.71
N GLU A 144 -5.34 -12.93 4.17
CA GLU A 144 -6.30 -13.75 3.45
C GLU A 144 -7.43 -12.86 2.93
N TYR A 145 -7.77 -13.00 1.66
CA TYR A 145 -8.92 -12.38 1.03
C TYR A 145 -10.03 -13.40 0.87
N PRO A 146 -11.27 -13.07 1.24
CA PRO A 146 -12.43 -13.93 0.96
C PRO A 146 -12.71 -13.97 -0.54
N GLN A 147 -13.69 -14.77 -0.96
CA GLN A 147 -14.28 -14.65 -2.29
C GLN A 147 -14.89 -13.25 -2.46
N TYR A 148 -14.64 -12.61 -3.61
CA TYR A 148 -15.21 -11.29 -3.93
C TYR A 148 -15.53 -11.18 -5.42
N ARG A 149 -16.44 -10.27 -5.75
CA ARG A 149 -16.78 -9.94 -7.14
C ARG A 149 -16.05 -8.68 -7.58
N MET A 150 -15.58 -8.69 -8.82
CA MET A 150 -14.83 -7.56 -9.38
C MET A 150 -15.22 -7.30 -10.84
N ALA A 151 -15.39 -6.04 -11.19
CA ALA A 151 -15.47 -5.58 -12.57
C ALA A 151 -14.05 -5.27 -13.06
N ARG A 152 -13.59 -5.88 -14.14
CA ARG A 152 -12.25 -5.74 -14.70
C ARG A 152 -12.29 -5.14 -16.11
N ALA A 153 -11.37 -4.23 -16.42
CA ALA A 153 -11.17 -3.67 -17.75
C ALA A 153 -9.70 -3.67 -18.14
N GLY A 154 -9.39 -4.10 -19.36
CA GLY A 154 -8.02 -4.13 -19.87
C GLY A 154 -7.43 -2.73 -20.00
N MET A 155 -6.17 -2.58 -19.64
CA MET A 155 -5.40 -1.35 -19.82
C MET A 155 -4.71 -1.36 -21.17
N GLY A 156 -5.11 -0.43 -22.05
CA GLY A 156 -4.38 -0.16 -23.29
C GLY A 156 -3.01 0.49 -23.00
N ILE A 157 -2.09 0.40 -23.95
CA ILE A 157 -0.74 0.99 -23.83
C ILE A 157 -0.85 2.48 -23.47
N GLY A 158 -0.34 2.86 -22.30
CA GLY A 158 -0.26 4.25 -21.81
C GLY A 158 -1.58 4.90 -21.37
N ARG A 159 -2.66 4.14 -21.09
CA ARG A 159 -3.99 4.68 -20.80
C ARG A 159 -4.68 4.06 -19.56
N SER A 160 -4.12 4.27 -18.37
CA SER A 160 -4.82 3.93 -17.11
C SER A 160 -6.18 4.66 -16.98
N ASN A 161 -6.26 5.91 -17.41
CA ASN A 161 -7.48 6.70 -17.36
C ASN A 161 -8.63 6.08 -18.17
N GLY A 162 -8.34 5.43 -19.32
CA GLY A 162 -9.37 4.78 -20.15
C GLY A 162 -10.04 3.60 -19.46
N ALA A 163 -9.28 2.76 -18.76
CA ALA A 163 -9.81 1.64 -17.98
C ALA A 163 -10.65 2.16 -16.80
N PHE A 164 -10.11 3.14 -16.06
CA PHE A 164 -10.84 3.75 -14.94
C PHE A 164 -12.21 4.30 -15.35
N PHE A 165 -12.28 5.12 -16.39
CA PHE A 165 -13.57 5.68 -16.83
C PHE A 165 -14.53 4.63 -17.40
N THR A 166 -14.01 3.55 -18.01
CA THR A 166 -14.82 2.41 -18.44
C THR A 166 -15.49 1.73 -17.25
N LEU A 167 -14.71 1.44 -16.21
CA LEU A 167 -15.20 0.83 -14.97
C LEU A 167 -16.11 1.78 -14.20
N PHE A 168 -15.75 3.06 -14.10
CA PHE A 168 -16.57 4.04 -13.40
C PHE A 168 -17.96 4.20 -14.02
N ARG A 169 -18.03 4.24 -15.36
CA ARG A 169 -19.32 4.24 -16.06
C ARG A 169 -20.08 2.95 -15.80
N HIS A 170 -19.41 1.79 -15.85
CA HIS A 170 -20.04 0.50 -15.61
C HIS A 170 -20.72 0.43 -14.24
N ILE A 171 -20.07 0.87 -13.16
CA ILE A 171 -20.66 0.87 -11.82
C ILE A 171 -21.75 1.95 -11.69
N SER A 172 -21.55 3.15 -12.28
CA SER A 172 -22.53 4.24 -12.24
C SER A 172 -23.82 3.87 -12.96
N ASP A 173 -23.74 3.25 -14.14
CA ASP A 173 -24.93 2.81 -14.92
C ASP A 173 -25.74 1.70 -14.20
N ARG A 174 -25.19 1.08 -13.16
CA ARG A 174 -25.77 -0.03 -12.38
C ARG A 174 -26.07 0.31 -10.93
N ASP A 175 -25.89 1.58 -10.55
CA ASP A 175 -26.06 2.04 -9.18
C ASP A 175 -25.22 1.24 -8.16
N ILE A 176 -23.99 0.86 -8.57
CA ILE A 176 -23.02 0.15 -7.72
C ILE A 176 -22.09 1.18 -7.10
N ALA A 177 -22.06 1.23 -5.77
CA ALA A 177 -21.20 2.16 -5.04
C ALA A 177 -19.72 1.80 -5.21
N MET A 178 -18.88 2.85 -5.33
CA MET A 178 -17.44 2.69 -5.37
C MET A 178 -16.88 2.12 -4.05
N THR A 179 -15.93 1.20 -4.15
CA THR A 179 -15.15 0.70 -3.02
C THR A 179 -13.66 1.03 -3.20
N ALA A 180 -12.89 0.92 -2.15
CA ALA A 180 -11.44 0.90 -2.19
C ALA A 180 -10.95 -0.49 -1.72
N PRO A 181 -9.82 -0.96 -2.22
CA PRO A 181 -8.92 -0.37 -3.20
C PRO A 181 -9.37 -0.53 -4.65
N VAL A 182 -8.71 0.20 -5.57
CA VAL A 182 -8.68 -0.10 -7.00
C VAL A 182 -7.50 -1.03 -7.26
N GLU A 183 -7.75 -2.18 -7.86
CA GLU A 183 -6.70 -3.14 -8.22
C GLU A 183 -6.12 -2.82 -9.60
N MET A 184 -4.80 -2.98 -9.74
CA MET A 184 -4.10 -3.04 -11.02
C MET A 184 -3.23 -4.30 -11.04
N THR A 185 -3.48 -5.22 -11.97
CA THR A 185 -2.67 -6.42 -12.16
C THR A 185 -1.42 -6.09 -12.95
N MET A 186 -0.26 -6.51 -12.46
CA MET A 186 1.04 -6.26 -13.08
C MET A 186 1.46 -7.48 -13.92
N ASP A 187 1.84 -7.24 -15.17
CA ASP A 187 2.50 -8.25 -15.99
C ASP A 187 4.01 -8.14 -15.78
N MET A 188 4.60 -9.12 -15.11
CA MET A 188 6.03 -9.12 -14.79
C MET A 188 6.93 -9.20 -16.02
N VAL A 189 6.47 -9.85 -17.09
CA VAL A 189 7.23 -9.96 -18.36
C VAL A 189 7.25 -8.62 -19.08
N LYS A 190 6.14 -7.90 -19.04
CA LYS A 190 6.00 -6.59 -19.70
C LYS A 190 6.39 -5.41 -18.81
N GLY A 191 6.60 -5.63 -17.51
CA GLY A 191 6.93 -4.59 -16.53
C GLY A 191 5.87 -3.47 -16.42
N ARG A 192 4.58 -3.80 -16.62
CA ARG A 192 3.49 -2.83 -16.62
C ARG A 192 2.16 -3.42 -16.18
N ALA A 193 1.26 -2.56 -15.72
CA ALA A 193 -0.12 -2.95 -15.47
C ALA A 193 -0.84 -3.34 -16.77
N ILE A 194 -1.60 -4.42 -16.75
CA ILE A 194 -2.34 -4.98 -17.90
C ILE A 194 -3.83 -4.77 -17.80
N ASP A 195 -4.37 -4.68 -16.61
CA ASP A 195 -5.78 -4.42 -16.35
C ASP A 195 -5.98 -3.61 -15.06
N MET A 196 -7.21 -3.15 -14.89
CA MET A 196 -7.70 -2.47 -13.70
C MET A 196 -9.00 -3.11 -13.26
N GLY A 197 -9.21 -3.25 -11.95
CA GLY A 197 -10.40 -3.83 -11.36
C GLY A 197 -11.03 -2.94 -10.30
N PHE A 198 -12.37 -2.89 -10.31
CA PHE A 198 -13.20 -2.30 -9.26
C PHE A 198 -13.94 -3.42 -8.54
N MET A 199 -13.72 -3.54 -7.25
CA MET A 199 -14.36 -4.56 -6.42
C MET A 199 -15.76 -4.10 -6.03
N TYR A 200 -16.69 -5.05 -5.97
CA TYR A 200 -18.04 -4.78 -5.49
C TYR A 200 -18.10 -4.88 -3.97
N ARG A 201 -19.05 -4.18 -3.36
CA ARG A 201 -19.20 -4.20 -1.90
C ARG A 201 -19.41 -5.59 -1.33
N THR A 202 -20.20 -6.40 -2.03
CA THR A 202 -20.49 -7.81 -1.69
C THR A 202 -20.46 -8.68 -2.96
N PRO A 203 -20.16 -9.99 -2.87
CA PRO A 203 -20.02 -10.85 -4.03
C PRO A 203 -21.37 -11.20 -4.72
N ASP A 204 -22.50 -10.90 -4.09
CA ASP A 204 -23.83 -11.12 -4.62
C ASP A 204 -24.37 -9.93 -5.46
N MET A 205 -23.67 -8.80 -5.49
CA MET A 205 -24.07 -7.62 -6.27
C MET A 205 -23.89 -7.86 -7.77
N GLY A 206 -24.91 -7.51 -8.57
CA GLY A 206 -24.86 -7.60 -10.03
C GLY A 206 -24.77 -9.06 -10.54
N ALA A 207 -24.47 -9.23 -11.82
CA ALA A 207 -24.27 -10.52 -12.45
C ALA A 207 -22.84 -10.66 -12.98
N ALA A 208 -22.24 -11.84 -12.85
CA ALA A 208 -20.96 -12.17 -13.48
C ALA A 208 -21.13 -12.34 -15.00
N GLY A 209 -20.07 -12.09 -15.77
CA GLY A 209 -20.03 -12.22 -17.21
C GLY A 209 -19.59 -10.96 -17.94
N GLU A 210 -19.66 -11.00 -19.26
CA GLU A 210 -19.29 -9.87 -20.11
C GLU A 210 -20.34 -8.74 -20.05
N ALA A 211 -19.87 -7.52 -19.86
CA ALA A 211 -20.67 -6.30 -19.87
C ALA A 211 -20.01 -5.26 -20.79
N GLY A 212 -20.06 -5.47 -22.08
CA GLY A 212 -19.40 -4.66 -23.09
C GLY A 212 -17.87 -4.77 -23.03
N ARG A 213 -17.20 -3.71 -22.55
CA ARG A 213 -15.72 -3.69 -22.39
C ARG A 213 -15.25 -4.08 -20.99
N VAL A 214 -16.16 -4.46 -20.14
CA VAL A 214 -15.92 -4.88 -18.75
C VAL A 214 -16.24 -6.36 -18.63
N MET A 215 -15.38 -7.10 -17.93
CA MET A 215 -15.63 -8.44 -17.47
C MET A 215 -15.94 -8.39 -15.97
N VAL A 216 -17.08 -8.93 -15.56
CA VAL A 216 -17.43 -9.10 -14.15
C VAL A 216 -17.15 -10.54 -13.77
N GLU A 217 -16.29 -10.76 -12.80
CA GLU A 217 -15.85 -12.09 -12.38
C GLU A 217 -15.85 -12.25 -10.87
N ASP A 218 -16.06 -13.47 -10.42
CA ASP A 218 -15.89 -13.88 -9.04
C ASP A 218 -14.46 -14.36 -8.84
N ILE A 219 -13.78 -13.74 -7.89
CA ILE A 219 -12.40 -14.06 -7.53
C ILE A 219 -12.44 -15.01 -6.35
N GLU A 220 -11.80 -16.16 -6.49
CA GLU A 220 -11.69 -17.16 -5.43
C GLU A 220 -10.90 -16.63 -4.23
N PRO A 221 -11.16 -17.15 -3.02
CA PRO A 221 -10.37 -16.81 -1.85
C PRO A 221 -8.88 -17.02 -2.11
N MET A 222 -8.05 -16.08 -1.64
CA MET A 222 -6.61 -16.16 -1.86
C MET A 222 -5.82 -15.64 -0.66
N THR A 223 -4.62 -16.16 -0.50
CA THR A 223 -3.61 -15.61 0.40
C THR A 223 -2.64 -14.75 -0.39
N VAL A 224 -2.26 -13.62 0.16
CA VAL A 224 -1.24 -12.74 -0.44
C VAL A 224 -0.20 -12.34 0.59
N VAL A 225 1.03 -12.12 0.14
CA VAL A 225 1.98 -11.30 0.87
C VAL A 225 1.86 -9.87 0.35
N THR A 226 1.79 -8.92 1.26
CA THR A 226 1.55 -7.50 0.95
C THR A 226 2.49 -6.59 1.72
N VAL A 227 2.84 -5.44 1.15
CA VAL A 227 3.54 -4.36 1.82
C VAL A 227 2.77 -3.06 1.65
N GLY A 228 2.56 -2.34 2.76
CA GLY A 228 1.94 -1.02 2.75
C GLY A 228 2.93 0.07 2.33
N VAL A 229 2.53 0.92 1.38
CA VAL A 229 3.40 1.95 0.79
C VAL A 229 2.76 3.32 0.92
N ARG A 230 3.49 4.27 1.55
CA ARG A 230 3.10 5.68 1.61
C ARG A 230 3.26 6.36 0.26
N GLY A 231 2.32 7.22 -0.05
CA GLY A 231 2.36 7.99 -1.28
C GLY A 231 1.79 7.20 -2.46
N ARG A 232 1.84 7.83 -3.61
CA ARG A 232 1.43 7.18 -4.85
C ARG A 232 2.52 6.23 -5.32
N VAL A 233 2.17 4.97 -5.45
CA VAL A 233 3.08 3.94 -5.95
C VAL A 233 3.09 3.98 -7.46
N GLU A 234 4.19 4.49 -8.04
CA GLU A 234 4.45 4.59 -9.48
C GLU A 234 5.94 4.41 -9.75
N GLY A 235 6.28 3.73 -10.83
CA GLY A 235 7.68 3.55 -11.26
C GLY A 235 8.55 2.89 -10.18
N THR A 236 9.64 3.53 -9.80
CA THR A 236 10.64 2.98 -8.87
C THR A 236 10.07 2.55 -7.51
N ALA A 237 9.07 3.25 -6.98
CA ALA A 237 8.45 2.88 -5.70
C ALA A 237 7.67 1.56 -5.78
N THR A 238 7.09 1.24 -6.94
CA THR A 238 6.49 -0.09 -7.20
C THR A 238 7.57 -1.15 -7.27
N ASP A 239 8.66 -0.87 -7.98
CA ASP A 239 9.77 -1.81 -8.18
C ASP A 239 10.47 -2.11 -6.84
N GLU A 240 10.68 -1.11 -6.00
CA GLU A 240 11.26 -1.26 -4.66
C GLU A 240 10.38 -2.15 -3.77
N ALA A 241 9.08 -1.85 -3.66
CA ALA A 241 8.13 -2.62 -2.88
C ALA A 241 8.00 -4.08 -3.38
N LEU A 242 8.02 -4.28 -4.70
CA LEU A 242 8.01 -5.61 -5.29
C LEU A 242 9.29 -6.39 -4.95
N SER A 243 10.45 -5.75 -5.05
CA SER A 243 11.73 -6.35 -4.70
C SER A 243 11.79 -6.76 -3.22
N GLU A 244 11.18 -5.99 -2.32
CA GLU A 244 11.05 -6.34 -0.90
C GLU A 244 10.20 -7.61 -0.70
N LEU A 245 9.07 -7.73 -1.42
CA LEU A 245 8.22 -8.91 -1.36
C LEU A 245 8.89 -10.14 -1.97
N GLU A 246 9.63 -9.99 -3.06
CA GLU A 246 10.42 -11.06 -3.68
C GLU A 246 11.53 -11.54 -2.74
N ALA A 247 12.22 -10.62 -2.05
CA ALA A 247 13.22 -10.96 -1.05
C ALA A 247 12.58 -11.67 0.17
N TRP A 248 11.38 -11.25 0.57
CA TRP A 248 10.61 -11.91 1.62
C TRP A 248 10.28 -13.37 1.24
N LEU A 249 9.84 -13.60 0.00
CA LEU A 249 9.57 -14.95 -0.53
C LEU A 249 10.83 -15.79 -0.61
N ALA A 250 11.93 -15.24 -1.14
CA ALA A 250 13.20 -15.95 -1.25
C ALA A 250 13.76 -16.43 0.11
N ALA A 251 13.47 -15.70 1.17
CA ALA A 251 13.83 -16.06 2.54
C ALA A 251 12.91 -17.11 3.19
N ARG A 252 11.82 -17.51 2.53
CA ARG A 252 10.76 -18.39 3.08
C ARG A 252 10.38 -19.51 2.10
N PRO A 253 11.13 -20.61 2.07
CA PRO A 253 10.92 -21.69 1.10
C PRO A 253 9.62 -22.48 1.28
N ASP A 254 8.86 -22.22 2.33
CA ASP A 254 7.52 -22.72 2.60
C ASP A 254 6.41 -21.92 1.88
N TRP A 255 6.79 -20.83 1.22
CA TRP A 255 5.89 -20.02 0.41
C TRP A 255 6.37 -19.90 -1.03
N GLU A 256 5.44 -19.91 -1.98
CA GLU A 256 5.72 -19.63 -3.39
C GLU A 256 4.67 -18.67 -3.97
N ALA A 257 5.06 -17.92 -5.01
CA ALA A 257 4.13 -17.06 -5.74
C ALA A 257 3.07 -17.90 -6.46
N ALA A 258 1.81 -17.52 -6.35
CA ALA A 258 0.65 -18.19 -6.91
C ALA A 258 -0.07 -17.37 -8.01
N GLY A 259 0.44 -16.20 -8.35
CA GLY A 259 -0.15 -15.32 -9.36
C GLY A 259 0.71 -14.10 -9.65
N ASN A 260 0.23 -13.27 -10.57
CA ASN A 260 0.87 -12.00 -10.89
C ASN A 260 0.77 -11.03 -9.71
N PRO A 261 1.79 -10.18 -9.49
CA PRO A 261 1.70 -9.09 -8.54
C PRO A 261 0.57 -8.13 -8.89
N ARG A 262 0.02 -7.50 -7.87
CA ARG A 262 -1.04 -6.51 -7.99
C ARG A 262 -0.77 -5.29 -7.13
N LEU A 263 -1.19 -4.14 -7.61
CA LEU A 263 -1.13 -2.87 -6.92
C LEU A 263 -2.54 -2.49 -6.48
N MET A 264 -2.71 -2.21 -5.20
CA MET A 264 -3.96 -1.85 -4.56
C MET A 264 -3.94 -0.36 -4.21
N GLY A 265 -4.64 0.47 -4.98
CA GLY A 265 -4.72 1.92 -4.75
C GLY A 265 -5.92 2.31 -3.91
N TYR A 266 -5.70 2.96 -2.77
CA TYR A 266 -6.78 3.33 -1.83
C TYR A 266 -7.30 4.75 -2.03
N ASN A 267 -6.59 5.57 -2.81
CA ASN A 267 -6.92 6.99 -2.94
C ASN A 267 -7.04 7.45 -4.39
N GLY A 268 -8.01 8.32 -4.60
CA GLY A 268 -8.19 9.05 -5.85
C GLY A 268 -7.24 10.25 -6.00
N PRO A 269 -7.32 10.96 -7.14
CA PRO A 269 -6.44 12.08 -7.43
C PRO A 269 -6.68 13.33 -6.56
N SER A 270 -7.79 13.39 -5.82
CA SER A 270 -8.13 14.45 -4.86
C SER A 270 -7.21 14.45 -3.64
N VAL A 271 -6.70 13.29 -3.22
CA VAL A 271 -5.75 13.19 -2.12
C VAL A 271 -4.35 13.58 -2.60
N PRO A 272 -3.67 14.52 -1.93
CA PRO A 272 -2.31 14.89 -2.27
C PRO A 272 -1.37 13.68 -2.32
N ARG A 273 -0.52 13.56 -3.33
CA ARG A 273 0.36 12.39 -3.56
C ARG A 273 1.07 11.89 -2.30
N ARG A 274 1.63 12.79 -1.48
CA ARG A 274 2.33 12.44 -0.24
C ARG A 274 1.44 11.83 0.85
N ARG A 275 0.11 11.94 0.71
CA ARG A 275 -0.90 11.40 1.64
C ARG A 275 -1.67 10.22 1.04
N GLN A 276 -1.40 9.88 -0.22
CA GLN A 276 -1.94 8.68 -0.82
C GLN A 276 -1.32 7.44 -0.19
N PHE A 277 -2.06 6.36 -0.24
CA PHE A 277 -1.67 5.06 0.27
C PHE A 277 -1.97 3.97 -0.76
N SER A 278 -1.10 3.00 -0.83
CA SER A 278 -1.24 1.83 -1.69
C SER A 278 -0.63 0.60 -1.02
N GLU A 279 -0.97 -0.58 -1.51
CA GLU A 279 -0.25 -1.81 -1.21
C GLU A 279 0.26 -2.42 -2.50
N VAL A 280 1.45 -3.01 -2.45
CA VAL A 280 1.94 -3.96 -3.45
C VAL A 280 1.76 -5.36 -2.89
N GLN A 281 1.22 -6.28 -3.69
CA GLN A 281 0.85 -7.62 -3.25
C GLN A 281 1.32 -8.67 -4.24
N ILE A 282 1.73 -9.83 -3.72
CA ILE A 282 1.97 -11.04 -4.52
C ILE A 282 1.04 -12.12 -3.98
N PRO A 283 0.12 -12.68 -4.80
CA PRO A 283 -0.61 -13.89 -4.43
C PRO A 283 0.37 -15.03 -4.12
N VAL A 284 0.15 -15.72 -3.01
CA VAL A 284 1.05 -16.77 -2.53
C VAL A 284 0.28 -18.01 -2.11
N ARG A 285 0.98 -19.16 -2.11
CA ARG A 285 0.49 -20.40 -1.50
C ARG A 285 1.57 -21.07 -0.68
N GLN A 286 1.16 -21.83 0.31
CA GLN A 286 2.09 -22.68 1.05
C GLN A 286 2.51 -23.87 0.19
N VAL A 287 3.80 -24.17 0.21
CA VAL A 287 4.36 -25.38 -0.43
C VAL A 287 4.15 -26.54 0.53
N ALA A 288 3.39 -27.56 0.10
CA ALA A 288 3.27 -28.79 0.86
C ALA A 288 4.64 -29.45 0.98
N ARG A 289 5.07 -29.75 2.20
CA ARG A 289 6.30 -30.51 2.47
C ARG A 289 6.04 -31.99 2.40
#